data_21ae8b59365a295c0162eb7043f5cb1a
#
_entry.id   21ae8b59365a295c0162eb7043f5cb1a
#
_cell.length_a   1.000
_cell.length_b   1.000
_cell.length_c   1.000
_cell.angle_alpha   90.00
_cell.angle_beta   90.00
_cell.angle_gamma   90.00
#
_symmetry.space_group_name_H-M   'P 1'
#
loop_
_entity.id
_entity.type
_entity.pdbx_description
1 polymer ?
#
loop_
_entity_poly.entity_id
_entity_poly.type
_entity_poly.pdbx_seq_one_letter_code
_entity_poly.pdbx_strand_id
1 'polypeptide(L)'
;WMPMTPTLYPGMLEGYSLQAFAHGADTVIQFRFRTACSGAEMYWHGLLDHSNMPGRRYKEFEHLCRRAGQLEEVRESEIISSVAVLYGSDQEYAFKLQHQAEGMYYLEQLKSLHDAFAAIGMNVDIIDEKADLSGYDIVLAPTLQITNEIVVQQLYQFVAEGGTVVLTNRCG
;
A
#
# COMPACT_ATOMS: atom_id res chain seq x y z
N TRP A 1 -1.85 -15.71 11.78
CA TRP A 1 -2.55 -15.78 13.07
C TRP A 1 -1.97 -14.71 14.00
N MET A 2 -2.76 -13.70 14.35
CA MET A 2 -2.31 -12.70 15.32
C MET A 2 -2.73 -13.14 16.72
N PRO A 3 -1.83 -13.11 17.71
CA PRO A 3 -2.16 -13.51 19.09
C PRO A 3 -3.12 -12.54 19.80
N MET A 4 -3.20 -11.29 19.32
CA MET A 4 -4.16 -10.29 19.79
C MET A 4 -4.63 -9.41 18.63
N THR A 5 -5.94 -9.14 18.57
CA THR A 5 -6.55 -8.25 17.57
C THR A 5 -7.18 -7.08 18.33
N PRO A 6 -6.47 -5.96 18.50
CA PRO A 6 -7.03 -4.81 19.22
C PRO A 6 -8.18 -4.20 18.42
N THR A 7 -9.20 -3.75 19.13
CA THR A 7 -10.28 -2.95 18.52
C THR A 7 -9.72 -1.57 18.14
N LEU A 8 -10.05 -1.10 16.94
CA LEU A 8 -9.67 0.23 16.49
C LEU A 8 -10.14 1.31 17.47
N TYR A 9 -9.30 2.30 17.73
CA TYR A 9 -9.69 3.49 18.48
C TYR A 9 -10.78 4.29 17.75
N PRO A 10 -11.56 5.12 18.48
CA PRO A 10 -12.52 6.00 17.85
C PRO A 10 -11.90 6.86 16.75
N GLY A 11 -12.56 6.90 15.58
CA GLY A 11 -12.11 7.64 14.41
C GLY A 11 -11.10 6.89 13.50
N MET A 12 -10.46 5.83 13.96
CA MET A 12 -9.47 5.11 13.14
C MET A 12 -10.10 4.38 11.95
N LEU A 13 -11.33 3.86 12.10
CA LEU A 13 -12.02 3.21 10.98
C LEU A 13 -12.25 4.19 9.83
N GLU A 14 -12.71 5.39 10.14
CA GLU A 14 -12.89 6.46 9.16
C GLU A 14 -11.55 6.95 8.62
N GLY A 15 -10.57 7.19 9.49
CA GLY A 15 -9.24 7.66 9.11
C GLY A 15 -8.54 6.73 8.11
N TYR A 16 -8.50 5.43 8.37
CA TYR A 16 -7.91 4.45 7.44
C TYR A 16 -8.67 4.37 6.12
N SER A 17 -10.00 4.46 6.16
CA SER A 17 -10.80 4.42 4.95
C SER A 17 -10.61 5.66 4.08
N LEU A 18 -10.58 6.85 4.68
CA LEU A 18 -10.31 8.10 3.97
C LEU A 18 -8.87 8.15 3.45
N GLN A 19 -7.90 7.60 4.20
CA GLN A 19 -6.54 7.45 3.74
C GLN A 19 -6.47 6.54 2.50
N ALA A 20 -7.19 5.41 2.50
CA ALA A 20 -7.25 4.53 1.33
C ALA A 20 -7.81 5.26 0.10
N PHE A 21 -8.90 6.03 0.25
CA PHE A 21 -9.43 6.86 -0.84
C PHE A 21 -8.43 7.92 -1.31
N ALA A 22 -7.73 8.57 -0.39
CA ALA A 22 -6.70 9.56 -0.72
C ALA A 22 -5.49 8.96 -1.47
N HIS A 23 -5.28 7.64 -1.36
CA HIS A 23 -4.28 6.88 -2.11
C HIS A 23 -4.87 6.12 -3.31
N GLY A 24 -6.03 6.52 -3.81
CA GLY A 24 -6.60 6.02 -5.06
C GLY A 24 -7.44 4.75 -4.95
N ALA A 25 -7.84 4.33 -3.76
CA ALA A 25 -8.74 3.21 -3.64
C ALA A 25 -10.16 3.59 -4.09
N ASP A 26 -10.70 2.89 -5.07
CA ASP A 26 -12.08 3.07 -5.55
C ASP A 26 -13.13 2.55 -4.57
N THR A 27 -12.74 1.60 -3.73
CA THR A 27 -13.66 0.91 -2.83
C THR A 27 -12.97 0.52 -1.54
N VAL A 28 -13.66 0.72 -0.42
CA VAL A 28 -13.26 0.22 0.90
C VAL A 28 -14.29 -0.78 1.38
N ILE A 29 -13.86 -2.00 1.62
CA ILE A 29 -14.71 -3.10 2.09
C ILE A 29 -14.38 -3.40 3.55
N GLN A 30 -15.40 -3.32 4.42
CA GLN A 30 -15.24 -3.66 5.82
C GLN A 30 -15.67 -5.11 6.09
N PHE A 31 -14.76 -5.94 6.45
CA PHE A 31 -15.02 -7.27 6.94
C PHE A 31 -15.15 -7.20 8.47
N ARG A 32 -16.25 -7.56 9.03
CA ARG A 32 -17.53 -8.07 8.49
C ARG A 32 -18.69 -7.26 9.06
N PHE A 33 -19.87 -7.42 8.49
CA PHE A 33 -21.05 -6.69 8.99
C PHE A 33 -21.44 -7.14 10.41
N ARG A 34 -21.56 -8.44 10.63
CA ARG A 34 -21.89 -9.03 11.96
C ARG A 34 -20.76 -9.87 12.48
N THR A 35 -20.45 -9.74 13.76
CA THR A 35 -19.52 -10.63 14.44
C THR A 35 -20.14 -12.04 14.52
N ALA A 36 -19.36 -13.07 14.15
CA ALA A 36 -19.80 -14.45 14.22
C ALA A 36 -20.03 -14.87 15.68
N CYS A 37 -21.12 -15.60 15.93
CA CYS A 37 -21.45 -16.11 17.26
C CYS A 37 -20.82 -17.49 17.54
N SER A 38 -20.21 -18.13 16.52
CA SER A 38 -19.57 -19.43 16.61
C SER A 38 -18.52 -19.61 15.52
N GLY A 39 -17.68 -20.63 15.66
CA GLY A 39 -16.64 -20.97 14.70
C GLY A 39 -15.34 -20.21 14.93
N ALA A 40 -14.37 -20.40 14.02
CA ALA A 40 -13.00 -19.88 14.15
C ALA A 40 -12.93 -18.34 14.14
N GLU A 41 -13.91 -17.67 13.54
CA GLU A 41 -13.96 -16.21 13.39
C GLU A 41 -14.82 -15.50 14.44
N MET A 42 -15.24 -16.19 15.49
CA MET A 42 -16.11 -15.61 16.53
C MET A 42 -15.46 -14.45 17.29
N TYR A 43 -14.14 -14.34 17.26
CA TYR A 43 -13.39 -13.25 17.88
C TYR A 43 -13.00 -12.13 16.92
N TRP A 44 -13.39 -12.20 15.66
CA TRP A 44 -13.16 -11.14 14.69
C TRP A 44 -14.26 -10.09 14.76
N HIS A 45 -13.83 -8.84 14.81
CA HIS A 45 -14.72 -7.71 15.05
C HIS A 45 -15.54 -7.33 13.80
N GLY A 46 -16.86 -7.53 13.86
CA GLY A 46 -17.79 -6.97 12.89
C GLY A 46 -18.17 -5.51 13.20
N LEU A 47 -18.88 -4.87 12.28
CA LEU A 47 -19.52 -3.57 12.53
C LEU A 47 -20.54 -3.68 13.66
N LEU A 48 -21.38 -4.72 13.63
CA LEU A 48 -22.22 -5.12 14.74
C LEU A 48 -21.44 -6.15 15.59
N ASP A 49 -21.50 -5.99 16.91
CA ASP A 49 -20.91 -6.92 17.87
C ASP A 49 -21.77 -8.19 18.07
N HIS A 50 -21.39 -9.04 19.02
CA HIS A 50 -22.14 -10.26 19.32
C HIS A 50 -23.56 -10.01 19.79
N SER A 51 -23.86 -8.83 20.38
CA SER A 51 -25.20 -8.46 20.79
C SER A 51 -26.09 -8.04 19.61
N ASN A 52 -25.50 -7.91 18.43
CA ASN A 52 -26.16 -7.46 17.20
C ASN A 52 -26.75 -6.04 17.31
N MET A 53 -26.25 -5.24 18.24
CA MET A 53 -26.68 -3.85 18.44
C MET A 53 -25.74 -2.88 17.72
N PRO A 54 -26.26 -1.79 17.11
CA PRO A 54 -25.44 -0.78 16.45
C PRO A 54 -24.63 0.02 17.49
N GLY A 55 -23.40 -0.44 17.72
CA GLY A 55 -22.44 0.20 18.60
C GLY A 55 -21.62 1.29 17.90
N ARG A 56 -20.50 1.69 18.54
CA ARG A 56 -19.59 2.74 18.03
C ARG A 56 -19.12 2.48 16.61
N ARG A 57 -18.62 1.28 16.31
CA ARG A 57 -18.08 0.92 14.97
C ARG A 57 -19.12 1.06 13.87
N TYR A 58 -20.37 0.67 14.16
CA TYR A 58 -21.46 0.82 13.20
C TYR A 58 -21.75 2.30 12.90
N LYS A 59 -21.77 3.12 13.94
CA LYS A 59 -22.00 4.57 13.80
C LYS A 59 -20.87 5.29 13.07
N GLU A 60 -19.61 4.88 13.31
CA GLU A 60 -18.46 5.38 12.57
C GLU A 60 -18.54 4.99 11.08
N PHE A 61 -18.92 3.75 10.79
CA PHE A 61 -19.08 3.30 9.41
C PHE A 61 -20.26 4.01 8.70
N GLU A 62 -21.37 4.21 9.38
CA GLU A 62 -22.48 5.02 8.87
C GLU A 62 -22.03 6.46 8.55
N HIS A 63 -21.24 7.06 9.42
CA HIS A 63 -20.66 8.39 9.20
C HIS A 63 -19.69 8.39 8.00
N LEU A 64 -18.80 7.39 7.91
CA LEU A 64 -17.91 7.21 6.79
C LEU A 64 -18.68 7.10 5.46
N CYS A 65 -19.75 6.31 5.40
CA CYS A 65 -20.57 6.17 4.19
C CYS A 65 -21.18 7.52 3.74
N ARG A 66 -21.62 8.34 4.69
CA ARG A 66 -22.12 9.69 4.38
C ARG A 66 -21.01 10.60 3.86
N ARG A 67 -19.82 10.55 4.47
CA ARG A 67 -18.66 11.33 4.01
C ARG A 67 -18.15 10.88 2.65
N ALA A 68 -18.09 9.58 2.40
CA ALA A 68 -17.72 9.05 1.10
C ALA A 68 -18.63 9.57 -0.03
N GLY A 69 -19.95 9.71 0.26
CA GLY A 69 -20.88 10.34 -0.68
C GLY A 69 -20.59 11.83 -0.96
N GLN A 70 -19.89 12.52 -0.06
CA GLN A 70 -19.46 13.92 -0.28
C GLN A 70 -18.20 14.05 -1.11
N LEU A 71 -17.49 12.94 -1.35
CA LEU A 71 -16.28 12.90 -2.18
C LEU A 71 -16.56 12.68 -3.67
N GLU A 72 -17.82 12.85 -4.10
CA GLU A 72 -18.22 12.67 -5.51
C GLU A 72 -17.37 13.53 -6.49
N GLU A 73 -16.94 14.72 -6.04
CA GLU A 73 -16.13 15.63 -6.88
C GLU A 73 -14.74 15.10 -7.19
N VAL A 74 -14.20 14.20 -6.35
CA VAL A 74 -12.89 13.55 -6.55
C VAL A 74 -13.00 12.14 -7.12
N ARG A 75 -14.22 11.67 -7.32
CA ARG A 75 -14.47 10.38 -7.97
C ARG A 75 -13.96 10.43 -9.40
N GLU A 76 -13.32 9.35 -9.83
CA GLU A 76 -12.69 9.24 -11.15
C GLU A 76 -11.50 10.20 -11.36
N SER A 77 -11.01 10.88 -10.31
CA SER A 77 -9.74 11.60 -10.39
C SER A 77 -8.56 10.63 -10.33
N GLU A 78 -7.49 10.96 -11.04
CA GLU A 78 -6.24 10.21 -10.98
C GLU A 78 -5.26 10.88 -10.01
N ILE A 79 -4.52 10.06 -9.26
CA ILE A 79 -3.40 10.54 -8.47
C ILE A 79 -2.21 10.64 -9.41
N ILE A 80 -1.65 11.84 -9.51
CA ILE A 80 -0.47 12.07 -10.32
C ILE A 80 0.77 11.90 -9.44
N SER A 81 1.65 10.99 -9.83
CA SER A 81 2.94 10.75 -9.19
C SER A 81 4.07 10.93 -10.17
N SER A 82 5.09 11.70 -9.82
CA SER A 82 6.32 11.79 -10.61
C SER A 82 7.42 10.85 -10.12
N VAL A 83 7.16 10.11 -9.05
CA VAL A 83 8.09 9.16 -8.44
C VAL A 83 7.47 7.77 -8.39
N ALA A 84 8.20 6.77 -8.83
CA ALA A 84 7.82 5.37 -8.72
C ALA A 84 8.84 4.57 -7.91
N VAL A 85 8.35 3.59 -7.14
CA VAL A 85 9.16 2.55 -6.50
C VAL A 85 8.84 1.22 -7.16
N LEU A 86 9.86 0.55 -7.68
CA LEU A 86 9.70 -0.76 -8.30
C LEU A 86 9.48 -1.82 -7.24
N TYR A 87 8.47 -2.65 -7.45
CA TYR A 87 8.20 -3.85 -6.67
C TYR A 87 8.30 -5.09 -7.56
N GLY A 88 9.06 -6.08 -7.09
CA GLY A 88 9.13 -7.40 -7.71
C GLY A 88 8.92 -8.49 -6.67
N SER A 89 7.98 -9.41 -6.89
CA SER A 89 7.74 -10.54 -5.99
C SER A 89 8.96 -11.46 -5.90
N ASP A 90 9.72 -11.60 -6.98
CA ASP A 90 10.97 -12.39 -7.00
C ASP A 90 12.02 -11.80 -6.06
N GLN A 91 12.10 -10.47 -5.97
CA GLN A 91 12.97 -9.77 -5.02
C GLN A 91 12.58 -10.10 -3.58
N GLU A 92 11.27 -10.04 -3.28
CA GLU A 92 10.75 -10.37 -1.95
C GLU A 92 11.05 -11.82 -1.56
N TYR A 93 10.84 -12.77 -2.48
CA TYR A 93 11.16 -14.18 -2.24
C TYR A 93 12.66 -14.42 -2.06
N ALA A 94 13.52 -13.80 -2.89
CA ALA A 94 14.97 -13.91 -2.75
C ALA A 94 15.44 -13.43 -1.37
N PHE A 95 14.91 -12.29 -0.91
CA PHE A 95 15.21 -11.76 0.42
C PHE A 95 14.70 -12.64 1.56
N LYS A 96 13.52 -13.24 1.44
CA LYS A 96 13.00 -14.20 2.42
C LYS A 96 13.87 -15.46 2.52
N LEU A 97 14.42 -15.92 1.40
CA LEU A 97 15.28 -17.09 1.35
C LEU A 97 16.70 -16.79 1.86
N GLN A 98 17.24 -15.61 1.56
CA GLN A 98 18.63 -15.25 1.85
C GLN A 98 18.77 -13.76 2.18
N HIS A 99 18.30 -13.34 3.35
CA HIS A 99 18.33 -11.94 3.78
C HIS A 99 19.73 -11.44 4.23
N GLN A 100 20.68 -12.31 4.57
CA GLN A 100 22.08 -12.03 4.92
C GLN A 100 22.35 -11.16 6.15
N ALA A 101 21.41 -10.32 6.58
CA ALA A 101 21.53 -9.49 7.77
C ALA A 101 20.21 -9.45 8.52
N GLU A 102 20.26 -9.50 9.84
CA GLU A 102 19.11 -9.33 10.69
C GLU A 102 18.50 -7.93 10.51
N GLY A 103 17.17 -7.86 10.41
CA GLY A 103 16.46 -6.59 10.22
C GLY A 103 16.46 -6.06 8.77
N MET A 104 17.07 -6.76 7.83
CA MET A 104 17.07 -6.38 6.43
C MET A 104 15.93 -7.10 5.68
N TYR A 105 14.83 -6.40 5.45
CA TYR A 105 13.66 -6.93 4.74
C TYR A 105 13.37 -6.10 3.51
N TYR A 106 12.98 -6.77 2.41
CA TYR A 106 12.70 -6.10 1.14
C TYR A 106 11.59 -5.05 1.25
N LEU A 107 10.47 -5.39 1.87
CA LEU A 107 9.35 -4.46 2.04
C LEU A 107 9.69 -3.26 2.93
N GLU A 108 10.60 -3.41 3.90
CA GLU A 108 11.07 -2.30 4.72
C GLU A 108 11.96 -1.33 3.92
N GLN A 109 12.78 -1.85 3.00
CA GLN A 109 13.55 -1.01 2.08
C GLN A 109 12.62 -0.20 1.16
N LEU A 110 11.64 -0.87 0.55
CA LEU A 110 10.63 -0.25 -0.31
C LEU A 110 9.86 0.82 0.46
N LYS A 111 9.37 0.47 1.66
CA LYS A 111 8.66 1.41 2.53
C LYS A 111 9.51 2.61 2.90
N SER A 112 10.77 2.43 3.22
CA SER A 112 11.67 3.53 3.59
C SER A 112 11.86 4.53 2.44
N LEU A 113 11.97 4.04 1.21
CA LEU A 113 12.06 4.90 0.02
C LEU A 113 10.75 5.64 -0.23
N HIS A 114 9.62 4.94 -0.17
CA HIS A 114 8.30 5.56 -0.28
C HIS A 114 8.11 6.65 0.78
N ASP A 115 8.37 6.34 2.04
CA ASP A 115 8.16 7.28 3.16
C ASP A 115 9.07 8.52 3.06
N ALA A 116 10.28 8.39 2.50
CA ALA A 116 11.20 9.51 2.33
C ALA A 116 10.62 10.58 1.38
N PHE A 117 10.00 10.19 0.28
CA PHE A 117 9.35 11.11 -0.65
C PHE A 117 7.99 11.59 -0.14
N ALA A 118 7.20 10.70 0.47
CA ALA A 118 5.94 11.06 1.10
C ALA A 118 6.11 12.12 2.20
N ALA A 119 7.21 12.04 2.97
CA ALA A 119 7.52 13.01 4.03
C ALA A 119 7.78 14.43 3.52
N ILE A 120 8.17 14.60 2.26
CA ILE A 120 8.33 15.91 1.61
C ILE A 120 7.12 16.31 0.74
N GLY A 121 6.01 15.55 0.86
CA GLY A 121 4.75 15.85 0.20
C GLY A 121 4.68 15.42 -1.27
N MET A 122 5.54 14.51 -1.72
CA MET A 122 5.48 13.94 -3.07
C MET A 122 4.68 12.65 -3.07
N ASN A 123 3.80 12.48 -4.06
CA ASN A 123 3.15 11.21 -4.32
C ASN A 123 4.16 10.22 -4.88
N VAL A 124 4.01 8.96 -4.46
CA VAL A 124 4.90 7.86 -4.87
C VAL A 124 4.04 6.66 -5.24
N ASP A 125 4.18 6.19 -6.46
CA ASP A 125 3.53 4.96 -6.90
C ASP A 125 4.42 3.74 -6.61
N ILE A 126 3.80 2.64 -6.23
CA ILE A 126 4.45 1.34 -6.16
C ILE A 126 4.01 0.56 -7.38
N ILE A 127 4.94 0.28 -8.29
CA ILE A 127 4.64 -0.33 -9.58
C ILE A 127 5.43 -1.62 -9.79
N ASP A 128 4.92 -2.49 -10.64
CA ASP A 128 5.65 -3.69 -11.07
C ASP A 128 6.94 -3.30 -11.80
N GLU A 129 8.01 -4.08 -11.63
CA GLU A 129 9.31 -3.82 -12.27
C GLU A 129 9.28 -3.81 -13.80
N LYS A 130 8.19 -4.29 -14.41
CA LYS A 130 7.95 -4.31 -15.87
C LYS A 130 6.91 -3.28 -16.32
N ALA A 131 6.43 -2.44 -15.41
CA ALA A 131 5.47 -1.39 -15.73
C ALA A 131 6.09 -0.33 -16.64
N ASP A 132 5.26 0.40 -17.37
CA ASP A 132 5.69 1.56 -18.16
C ASP A 132 6.21 2.67 -17.24
N LEU A 133 7.38 3.20 -17.53
CA LEU A 133 8.06 4.24 -16.75
C LEU A 133 7.86 5.66 -17.32
N SER A 134 7.23 5.80 -18.49
CA SER A 134 7.18 7.06 -19.25
C SER A 134 6.51 8.23 -18.53
N GLY A 135 5.71 7.96 -17.48
CA GLY A 135 5.00 8.99 -16.70
C GLY A 135 5.78 9.53 -15.50
N TYR A 136 6.98 9.02 -15.24
CA TYR A 136 7.74 9.36 -14.03
C TYR A 136 9.00 10.17 -14.34
N ASP A 137 9.46 10.96 -13.35
CA ASP A 137 10.73 11.65 -13.37
C ASP A 137 11.82 10.85 -12.62
N ILE A 138 11.41 10.15 -11.57
CA ILE A 138 12.31 9.40 -10.70
C ILE A 138 11.78 7.97 -10.51
N VAL A 139 12.64 6.99 -10.74
CA VAL A 139 12.37 5.58 -10.49
C VAL A 139 13.33 5.05 -9.43
N LEU A 140 12.78 4.55 -8.35
CA LEU A 140 13.53 3.95 -7.24
C LEU A 140 13.49 2.43 -7.37
N ALA A 141 14.64 1.80 -7.50
CA ALA A 141 14.77 0.35 -7.63
C ALA A 141 15.43 -0.23 -6.37
N PRO A 142 14.65 -0.56 -5.33
CA PRO A 142 15.19 -1.13 -4.11
C PRO A 142 15.65 -2.56 -4.36
N THR A 143 16.93 -2.84 -4.08
CA THR A 143 17.47 -4.20 -4.03
C THR A 143 17.05 -5.08 -5.23
N LEU A 144 17.13 -4.54 -6.44
CA LEU A 144 16.80 -5.21 -7.69
C LEU A 144 17.87 -6.29 -8.00
N GLN A 145 17.83 -7.38 -7.26
CA GLN A 145 18.84 -8.47 -7.28
C GLN A 145 18.56 -9.48 -8.38
N ILE A 146 17.30 -9.84 -8.60
CA ILE A 146 16.87 -10.73 -9.67
C ILE A 146 16.27 -9.87 -10.76
N THR A 147 16.96 -9.79 -11.88
CA THR A 147 16.49 -8.99 -13.02
C THR A 147 16.68 -9.74 -14.33
N ASN A 148 16.13 -9.23 -15.39
CA ASN A 148 16.29 -9.73 -16.74
C ASN A 148 16.66 -8.59 -17.71
N GLU A 149 17.06 -8.96 -18.90
CA GLU A 149 17.52 -8.00 -19.90
C GLU A 149 16.44 -6.95 -20.26
N ILE A 150 15.16 -7.32 -20.22
CA ILE A 150 14.05 -6.40 -20.54
C ILE A 150 13.99 -5.27 -19.51
N VAL A 151 14.00 -5.60 -18.23
CA VAL A 151 13.97 -4.61 -17.14
C VAL A 151 15.21 -3.71 -17.19
N VAL A 152 16.38 -4.30 -17.41
CA VAL A 152 17.65 -3.56 -17.52
C VAL A 152 17.59 -2.57 -18.68
N GLN A 153 17.17 -3.01 -19.87
CA GLN A 153 17.06 -2.14 -21.05
C GLN A 153 16.04 -1.01 -20.83
N GLN A 154 14.92 -1.30 -20.19
CA GLN A 154 13.90 -0.31 -19.85
C GLN A 154 14.45 0.78 -18.93
N LEU A 155 15.22 0.41 -17.90
CA LEU A 155 15.87 1.37 -17.01
C LEU A 155 16.92 2.21 -17.74
N TYR A 156 17.73 1.59 -18.62
CA TYR A 156 18.69 2.34 -19.46
C TYR A 156 17.99 3.33 -20.39
N GLN A 157 16.91 2.92 -21.03
CA GLN A 157 16.14 3.80 -21.90
C GLN A 157 15.55 4.97 -21.12
N PHE A 158 14.94 4.71 -19.97
CA PHE A 158 14.40 5.74 -19.10
C PHE A 158 15.44 6.79 -18.71
N VAL A 159 16.66 6.38 -18.37
CA VAL A 159 17.78 7.32 -18.08
C VAL A 159 18.21 8.06 -19.33
N ALA A 160 18.27 7.39 -20.48
CA ALA A 160 18.66 8.03 -21.76
C ALA A 160 17.65 9.11 -22.20
N GLU A 161 16.40 8.97 -21.81
CA GLU A 161 15.33 9.94 -22.06
C GLU A 161 15.27 11.07 -21.01
N GLY A 162 16.16 11.07 -20.02
CA GLY A 162 16.31 12.14 -19.04
C GLY A 162 15.74 11.82 -17.66
N GLY A 163 15.18 10.64 -17.47
CA GLY A 163 14.72 10.17 -16.15
C GLY A 163 15.86 9.87 -15.18
N THR A 164 15.55 9.83 -13.91
CA THR A 164 16.51 9.50 -12.84
C THR A 164 16.21 8.15 -12.23
N VAL A 165 17.16 7.23 -12.26
CA VAL A 165 17.06 5.93 -11.57
C VAL A 165 17.93 5.94 -10.33
N VAL A 166 17.34 5.57 -9.19
CA VAL A 166 18.05 5.38 -7.93
C VAL A 166 18.10 3.90 -7.63
N LEU A 167 19.30 3.33 -7.72
CA LEU A 167 19.56 1.95 -7.34
C LEU A 167 20.06 1.89 -5.89
N THR A 168 19.53 0.96 -5.12
CA THR A 168 20.06 0.73 -3.77
C THR A 168 21.09 -0.40 -3.76
N ASN A 169 21.45 -0.90 -2.59
CA ASN A 169 22.35 -2.04 -2.46
C ASN A 169 21.81 -3.30 -3.13
N ARG A 170 22.69 -4.15 -3.63
CA ARG A 170 22.40 -5.46 -4.25
C ARG A 170 21.56 -5.36 -5.54
N CYS A 171 21.68 -4.28 -6.29
CA CYS A 171 21.14 -4.18 -7.64
C CYS A 171 22.18 -4.67 -8.65
N GLY A 172 21.76 -5.51 -9.64
CA GLY A 172 22.59 -6.05 -10.72
C GLY A 172 22.95 -7.51 -10.54
#